data_7f30631925c1d15da424d33e8428d199
#
_entry.id   7f30631925c1d15da424d33e8428d199
#
_cell.length_a   1.000
_cell.length_b   1.000
_cell.length_c   1.000
_cell.angle_alpha   90.00
_cell.angle_beta   90.00
_cell.angle_gamma   90.00
#
_symmetry.space_group_name_H-M   'P 1'
#
loop_
_entity.id
_entity.type
_entity.pdbx_description
1 polymer ?
#
loop_
_entity_poly.entity_id
_entity_poly.type
_entity_poly.pdbx_seq_one_letter_code
_entity_poly.pdbx_strand_id
1 'polypeptide(L)'
;MAFKATIFKADCQIIDMDRHYHHDHSLTLARHPSETDERMMLRLLAFAHHASDTLTFTRGLSSSDEPDLWQKDLTGTIERWIELGQPEEKRIRKACGRAQQVIIYCYSGNSARIWWEQTGAGLANIKNLTVLNIPSENSKALAQLAQRNMQLQATIQDGDIWIADNETSVEVTPETWQLQQ
;
A
#
# COMPACT_ATOMS: atom_id res chain seq x y z
N MET A 1 16.90 15.80 -17.86
CA MET A 1 16.06 16.62 -16.96
C MET A 1 15.68 15.81 -15.74
N ALA A 2 15.91 16.37 -14.58
CA ALA A 2 15.43 15.72 -13.35
C ALA A 2 13.91 15.94 -13.22
N PHE A 3 13.16 14.87 -13.05
CA PHE A 3 11.73 14.95 -12.79
C PHE A 3 11.52 15.39 -11.33
N LYS A 4 10.73 16.44 -11.16
CA LYS A 4 10.44 16.96 -9.83
C LYS A 4 9.14 16.37 -9.31
N ALA A 5 9.23 15.65 -8.20
CA ALA A 5 8.04 15.13 -7.51
C ALA A 5 7.21 16.26 -6.93
N THR A 6 5.90 16.06 -6.87
CA THR A 6 4.99 16.95 -6.16
C THR A 6 4.84 16.43 -4.72
N ILE A 7 5.03 17.31 -3.74
CA ILE A 7 4.96 16.93 -2.33
C ILE A 7 3.55 17.12 -1.79
N PHE A 8 3.02 16.03 -1.22
CA PHE A 8 1.75 16.00 -0.50
C PHE A 8 2.04 15.72 0.96
N LYS A 9 1.29 16.34 1.86
CA LYS A 9 1.40 16.09 3.29
C LYS A 9 0.07 15.63 3.86
N ALA A 10 0.12 14.64 4.74
CA ALA A 10 -1.06 14.11 5.40
C ALA A 10 -0.78 13.92 6.88
N ASP A 11 -1.57 14.59 7.71
CA ASP A 11 -1.66 14.23 9.13
C ASP A 11 -2.76 13.19 9.25
N CYS A 12 -2.38 11.99 9.65
CA CYS A 12 -3.27 10.84 9.65
C CYS A 12 -3.36 10.24 11.06
N GLN A 13 -4.53 10.30 11.65
CA GLN A 13 -4.83 9.58 12.88
C GLN A 13 -5.23 8.17 12.51
N ILE A 14 -4.46 7.18 12.98
CA ILE A 14 -4.68 5.78 12.65
C ILE A 14 -5.21 5.05 13.86
N ILE A 15 -6.39 4.46 13.73
CA ILE A 15 -7.06 3.65 14.74
C ILE A 15 -7.29 2.27 14.13
N ASP A 16 -6.45 1.31 14.48
CA ASP A 16 -6.53 -0.06 14.00
C ASP A 16 -7.03 -0.96 15.12
N MET A 17 -8.31 -1.31 15.05
CA MET A 17 -8.96 -2.14 16.08
C MET A 17 -8.47 -3.59 16.00
N ASP A 18 -8.08 -4.05 14.81
CA ASP A 18 -7.63 -5.43 14.61
C ASP A 18 -6.26 -5.69 15.23
N ARG A 19 -5.37 -4.69 15.19
CA ARG A 19 -4.02 -4.78 15.74
C ARG A 19 -3.87 -4.10 17.11
N HIS A 20 -4.93 -3.48 17.62
CA HIS A 20 -4.88 -2.66 18.85
C HIS A 20 -3.84 -1.53 18.74
N TYR A 21 -3.80 -0.88 17.59
CA TYR A 21 -2.85 0.20 17.30
C TYR A 21 -3.59 1.53 17.18
N HIS A 22 -3.12 2.53 17.92
CA HIS A 22 -3.68 3.88 17.86
C HIS A 22 -2.53 4.88 17.90
N HIS A 23 -2.32 5.59 16.82
CA HIS A 23 -1.23 6.55 16.71
C HIS A 23 -1.47 7.59 15.64
N ASP A 24 -0.93 8.78 15.86
CA ASP A 24 -0.96 9.87 14.89
C ASP A 24 0.34 9.88 14.09
N HIS A 25 0.22 10.01 12.78
CA HIS A 25 1.37 10.07 11.88
C HIS A 25 1.30 11.31 11.00
N SER A 26 2.43 12.01 10.86
CA SER A 26 2.61 13.06 9.87
C SER A 26 3.36 12.48 8.69
N LEU A 27 2.67 12.31 7.57
CA LEU A 27 3.19 11.64 6.38
C LEU A 27 3.56 12.65 5.32
N THR A 28 4.68 12.41 4.64
CA THR A 28 5.10 13.14 3.45
C THR A 28 5.13 12.18 2.27
N LEU A 29 4.34 12.48 1.24
CA LEU A 29 4.27 11.66 0.03
C LEU A 29 4.84 12.46 -1.13
N ALA A 30 5.89 11.94 -1.73
CA ALA A 30 6.44 12.49 -2.96
C ALA A 30 5.78 11.78 -4.15
N ARG A 31 4.87 12.47 -4.83
CA ARG A 31 4.20 11.91 -6.00
C ARG A 31 5.07 12.13 -7.24
N HIS A 32 5.54 11.04 -7.83
CA HIS A 32 6.28 11.08 -9.09
C HIS A 32 5.37 11.67 -10.20
N PRO A 33 5.91 12.42 -11.18
CA PRO A 33 5.11 12.97 -12.28
C PRO A 33 4.27 11.94 -13.05
N SER A 34 4.70 10.68 -13.08
CA SER A 34 3.96 9.59 -13.73
C SER A 34 2.97 8.87 -12.81
N GLU A 35 2.93 9.23 -11.53
CA GLU A 35 2.03 8.59 -10.56
C GLU A 35 0.69 9.31 -10.53
N THR A 36 -0.40 8.52 -10.55
CA THR A 36 -1.75 9.06 -10.40
C THR A 36 -2.07 9.35 -8.93
N ASP A 37 -3.07 10.21 -8.68
CA ASP A 37 -3.58 10.42 -7.33
C ASP A 37 -4.11 9.13 -6.71
N GLU A 38 -4.75 8.28 -7.52
CA GLU A 38 -5.23 6.98 -7.09
C GLU A 38 -4.10 6.13 -6.50
N ARG A 39 -2.99 6.01 -7.21
CA ARG A 39 -1.84 5.22 -6.75
C ARG A 39 -1.20 5.81 -5.50
N MET A 40 -1.04 7.13 -5.45
CA MET A 40 -0.51 7.82 -4.27
C MET A 40 -1.39 7.58 -3.04
N MET A 41 -2.70 7.67 -3.20
CA MET A 41 -3.62 7.44 -2.08
C MET A 41 -3.66 5.97 -1.65
N LEU A 42 -3.38 5.04 -2.57
CA LEU A 42 -3.19 3.63 -2.21
C LEU A 42 -1.91 3.41 -1.40
N ARG A 43 -0.84 4.18 -1.67
CA ARG A 43 0.35 4.13 -0.80
C ARG A 43 0.01 4.59 0.62
N LEU A 44 -0.80 5.62 0.73
CA LEU A 44 -1.28 6.10 2.03
C LEU A 44 -2.14 5.04 2.73
N LEU A 45 -3.04 4.39 2.01
CA LEU A 45 -3.85 3.29 2.52
C LEU A 45 -2.97 2.16 3.05
N ALA A 46 -1.97 1.75 2.27
CA ALA A 46 -1.04 0.69 2.64
C ALA A 46 -0.27 1.06 3.90
N PHE A 47 0.16 2.33 4.02
CA PHE A 47 0.79 2.80 5.24
C PHE A 47 -0.15 2.66 6.44
N ALA A 48 -1.37 3.16 6.32
CA ALA A 48 -2.35 3.09 7.42
C ALA A 48 -2.64 1.66 7.84
N HIS A 49 -2.76 0.76 6.87
CA HIS A 49 -3.08 -0.66 7.10
C HIS A 49 -1.96 -1.41 7.86
N HIS A 50 -0.71 -0.97 7.70
CA HIS A 50 0.46 -1.62 8.30
C HIS A 50 1.29 -0.67 9.16
N ALA A 51 0.72 0.42 9.60
CA ALA A 51 1.43 1.49 10.30
C ALA A 51 2.24 0.97 11.49
N SER A 52 3.46 1.49 11.59
CA SER A 52 4.38 1.27 12.70
C SER A 52 5.36 2.43 12.75
N ASP A 53 6.18 2.47 13.78
CA ASP A 53 7.21 3.52 13.93
C ASP A 53 8.33 3.39 12.89
N THR A 54 8.49 2.22 12.28
CA THR A 54 9.59 1.92 11.36
C THR A 54 9.16 1.69 9.92
N LEU A 55 7.84 1.68 9.64
CA LEU A 55 7.35 1.62 8.27
C LEU A 55 7.61 2.95 7.57
N THR A 56 8.24 2.91 6.40
CA THR A 56 8.57 4.12 5.63
C THR A 56 8.19 3.99 4.17
N PHE A 57 7.87 5.14 3.55
CA PHE A 57 7.81 5.24 2.10
C PHE A 57 9.24 5.18 1.54
N THR A 58 9.37 4.58 0.37
CA THR A 58 10.64 4.48 -0.36
C THR A 58 10.65 5.47 -1.52
N ARG A 59 11.63 5.32 -2.41
CA ARG A 59 11.66 6.07 -3.66
C ARG A 59 10.62 5.58 -4.69
N GLY A 60 9.97 4.45 -4.42
CA GLY A 60 8.86 3.92 -5.23
C GLY A 60 9.20 3.84 -6.71
N LEU A 61 8.43 4.55 -7.54
CA LEU A 61 8.59 4.56 -8.99
C LEU A 61 9.95 5.07 -9.47
N SER A 62 10.71 5.75 -8.61
CA SER A 62 12.04 6.26 -8.93
C SER A 62 13.13 5.22 -8.79
N SER A 63 12.83 4.02 -8.29
CA SER A 63 13.79 2.95 -8.08
C SER A 63 13.19 1.59 -8.44
N SER A 64 13.92 0.78 -9.20
CA SER A 64 13.52 -0.59 -9.53
C SER A 64 13.85 -1.59 -8.42
N ASP A 65 14.70 -1.23 -7.46
CA ASP A 65 15.20 -2.13 -6.41
C ASP A 65 14.45 -1.99 -5.09
N GLU A 66 13.54 -1.04 -5.00
CA GLU A 66 12.77 -0.77 -3.79
C GLU A 66 11.27 -1.01 -4.04
N PRO A 67 10.52 -1.46 -3.02
CA PRO A 67 9.05 -1.47 -3.09
C PRO A 67 8.50 -0.05 -2.94
N ASP A 68 7.21 0.08 -2.75
CA ASP A 68 6.59 1.37 -2.44
C ASP A 68 6.73 1.75 -0.96
N LEU A 69 6.68 0.74 -0.08
CA LEU A 69 6.93 0.91 1.35
C LEU A 69 7.73 -0.29 1.85
N TRP A 70 8.54 -0.08 2.87
CA TRP A 70 9.14 -1.17 3.63
C TRP A 70 9.32 -0.84 5.09
N GLN A 71 9.48 -1.90 5.87
CA GLN A 71 9.82 -1.82 7.29
C GLN A 71 11.09 -2.64 7.50
N LYS A 72 12.09 -2.00 8.10
CA LYS A 72 13.37 -2.65 8.40
C LYS A 72 13.62 -2.61 9.91
N ASP A 73 14.27 -3.65 10.40
CA ASP A 73 14.76 -3.66 11.78
C ASP A 73 16.09 -2.89 11.91
N LEU A 74 16.61 -2.86 13.11
CA LEU A 74 17.87 -2.13 13.40
C LEU A 74 19.10 -2.73 12.69
N THR A 75 19.02 -3.97 12.24
CA THR A 75 20.12 -4.65 11.52
C THR A 75 20.01 -4.48 10.02
N GLY A 76 18.94 -3.83 9.54
CA GLY A 76 18.68 -3.66 8.12
C GLY A 76 17.89 -4.80 7.47
N THR A 77 17.46 -5.78 8.26
CA THR A 77 16.60 -6.86 7.76
C THR A 77 15.23 -6.30 7.35
N ILE A 78 14.77 -6.64 6.17
CA ILE A 78 13.47 -6.20 5.67
C ILE A 78 12.39 -7.08 6.30
N GLU A 79 11.65 -6.51 7.24
CA GLU A 79 10.54 -7.19 7.89
C GLU A 79 9.30 -7.25 6.99
N ARG A 80 9.01 -6.12 6.32
CA ARG A 80 7.88 -6.01 5.39
C ARG A 80 8.31 -5.31 4.11
N TRP A 81 7.86 -5.86 3.01
CA TRP A 81 8.00 -5.30 1.67
C TRP A 81 6.60 -5.12 1.11
N ILE A 82 6.20 -3.89 0.85
CA ILE A 82 4.84 -3.57 0.37
C ILE A 82 4.93 -2.93 -1.00
N GLU A 83 4.26 -3.51 -1.96
CA GLU A 83 4.31 -3.05 -3.35
C GLU A 83 2.91 -2.96 -3.93
N LEU A 84 2.68 -1.91 -4.73
CA LEU A 84 1.39 -1.66 -5.36
C LEU A 84 1.44 -2.01 -6.85
N GLY A 85 0.32 -2.48 -7.38
CA GLY A 85 0.14 -2.74 -8.81
C GLY A 85 0.12 -4.22 -9.13
N GLN A 86 0.57 -4.55 -10.35
CA GLN A 86 0.63 -5.90 -10.85
C GLN A 86 2.08 -6.24 -11.25
N PRO A 87 2.96 -6.48 -10.26
CA PRO A 87 4.36 -6.80 -10.56
C PRO A 87 4.51 -8.16 -11.22
N GLU A 88 5.58 -8.33 -11.98
CA GLU A 88 5.91 -9.61 -12.60
C GLU A 88 6.20 -10.68 -11.54
N GLU A 89 5.87 -11.92 -11.83
CA GLU A 89 6.11 -13.05 -10.92
C GLU A 89 7.57 -13.10 -10.44
N LYS A 90 8.52 -12.90 -11.35
CA LYS A 90 9.95 -12.90 -11.03
C LYS A 90 10.29 -11.85 -9.96
N ARG A 91 9.73 -10.66 -10.08
CA ARG A 91 9.93 -9.58 -9.10
C ARG A 91 9.38 -9.95 -7.74
N ILE A 92 8.18 -10.54 -7.71
CA ILE A 92 7.54 -10.98 -6.45
C ILE A 92 8.38 -12.07 -5.77
N ARG A 93 8.84 -13.06 -6.54
CA ARG A 93 9.71 -14.13 -6.01
C ARG A 93 11.00 -13.58 -5.42
N LYS A 94 11.62 -12.62 -6.11
CA LYS A 94 12.83 -11.97 -5.62
C LYS A 94 12.56 -11.22 -4.31
N ALA A 95 11.46 -10.49 -4.23
CA ALA A 95 11.07 -9.77 -3.02
C ALA A 95 10.84 -10.75 -1.85
N CYS A 96 10.17 -11.86 -2.10
CA CYS A 96 9.91 -12.88 -1.08
C CYS A 96 11.19 -13.55 -0.56
N GLY A 97 12.26 -13.56 -1.35
CA GLY A 97 13.58 -14.02 -0.92
C GLY A 97 14.36 -12.99 -0.12
N ARG A 98 13.95 -11.70 -0.18
CA ARG A 98 14.66 -10.60 0.50
C ARG A 98 13.98 -10.14 1.78
N ALA A 99 12.69 -10.35 1.92
CA ALA A 99 11.90 -9.85 3.05
C ALA A 99 11.25 -10.99 3.82
N GLN A 100 10.98 -10.74 5.10
CA GLN A 100 10.26 -11.71 5.93
C GLN A 100 8.81 -11.84 5.50
N GLN A 101 8.19 -10.74 5.08
CA GLN A 101 6.81 -10.69 4.62
C GLN A 101 6.71 -9.78 3.41
N VAL A 102 5.99 -10.22 2.39
CA VAL A 102 5.70 -9.42 1.18
C VAL A 102 4.19 -9.25 1.05
N ILE A 103 3.76 -8.02 0.81
CA ILE A 103 2.35 -7.69 0.62
C ILE A 103 2.22 -6.94 -0.70
N ILE A 104 1.38 -7.46 -1.59
CA ILE A 104 1.07 -6.83 -2.87
C ILE A 104 -0.35 -6.28 -2.82
N TYR A 105 -0.50 -5.00 -3.13
CA TYR A 105 -1.80 -4.35 -3.30
C TYR A 105 -2.08 -4.18 -4.78
N CYS A 106 -2.92 -5.06 -5.33
CA CYS A 106 -3.40 -4.94 -6.69
C CYS A 106 -4.54 -3.96 -6.74
N TYR A 107 -4.69 -3.29 -7.84
CA TYR A 107 -5.83 -2.43 -8.13
C TYR A 107 -6.01 -2.35 -9.65
N SER A 108 -6.97 -1.62 -10.16
CA SER A 108 -7.30 -1.51 -11.59
C SER A 108 -8.33 -2.54 -12.08
N GLY A 109 -9.12 -3.08 -11.16
CA GLY A 109 -10.30 -3.88 -11.50
C GLY A 109 -10.00 -5.09 -12.38
N ASN A 110 -10.52 -5.09 -13.61
CA ASN A 110 -10.40 -6.23 -14.51
C ASN A 110 -8.95 -6.56 -14.90
N SER A 111 -8.11 -5.56 -15.05
CA SER A 111 -6.68 -5.77 -15.35
C SER A 111 -5.97 -6.51 -14.23
N ALA A 112 -6.28 -6.18 -12.99
CA ALA A 112 -5.73 -6.87 -11.83
C ALA A 112 -6.18 -8.33 -11.78
N ARG A 113 -7.48 -8.58 -12.05
CA ARG A 113 -8.02 -9.94 -12.07
C ARG A 113 -7.37 -10.80 -13.15
N ILE A 114 -7.20 -10.26 -14.37
CA ILE A 114 -6.51 -10.97 -15.44
C ILE A 114 -5.08 -11.30 -15.06
N TRP A 115 -4.37 -10.34 -14.50
CA TRP A 115 -3.00 -10.56 -14.01
C TRP A 115 -2.96 -11.69 -12.97
N TRP A 116 -3.91 -11.71 -12.04
CA TRP A 116 -3.96 -12.74 -11.00
C TRP A 116 -4.29 -14.12 -11.58
N GLU A 117 -5.21 -14.21 -12.52
CA GLU A 117 -5.53 -15.45 -13.22
C GLU A 117 -4.31 -16.04 -13.92
N GLN A 118 -3.44 -15.20 -14.46
CA GLN A 118 -2.22 -15.62 -15.14
C GLN A 118 -1.05 -15.93 -14.19
N THR A 119 -0.99 -15.28 -13.05
CA THR A 119 0.20 -15.25 -12.18
C THR A 119 0.00 -16.02 -10.89
N GLY A 120 -1.22 -16.08 -10.37
CA GLY A 120 -1.50 -16.58 -9.02
C GLY A 120 -1.10 -18.02 -8.79
N ALA A 121 -1.30 -18.90 -9.79
CA ALA A 121 -0.93 -20.32 -9.66
C ALA A 121 0.58 -20.49 -9.41
N GLY A 122 1.41 -19.68 -10.05
CA GLY A 122 2.86 -19.71 -9.85
C GLY A 122 3.32 -19.19 -8.49
N LEU A 123 2.47 -18.46 -7.80
CA LEU A 123 2.79 -17.85 -6.50
C LEU A 123 2.18 -18.61 -5.32
N ALA A 124 1.30 -19.58 -5.58
CA ALA A 124 0.49 -20.23 -4.55
C ALA A 124 1.29 -20.92 -3.44
N ASN A 125 2.50 -21.39 -3.75
CA ASN A 125 3.35 -22.10 -2.81
C ASN A 125 4.26 -21.17 -1.98
N ILE A 126 4.24 -19.86 -2.23
CA ILE A 126 5.06 -18.91 -1.50
C ILE A 126 4.37 -18.57 -0.18
N LYS A 127 5.02 -18.93 0.95
CA LYS A 127 4.41 -18.84 2.27
C LYS A 127 4.38 -17.47 2.90
N ASN A 128 5.33 -16.60 2.53
CA ASN A 128 5.45 -15.25 3.11
C ASN A 128 4.83 -14.16 2.23
N LEU A 129 3.90 -14.53 1.35
CA LEU A 129 3.26 -13.62 0.41
C LEU A 129 1.78 -13.44 0.72
N THR A 130 1.37 -12.20 0.82
CA THR A 130 -0.05 -11.80 0.86
C THR A 130 -0.35 -10.97 -0.38
N VAL A 131 -1.43 -11.30 -1.07
CA VAL A 131 -1.89 -10.52 -2.23
C VAL A 131 -3.31 -10.06 -1.94
N LEU A 132 -3.48 -8.75 -1.94
CA LEU A 132 -4.75 -8.08 -1.70
C LEU A 132 -5.15 -7.34 -2.97
N ASN A 133 -6.44 -7.37 -3.29
CA ASN A 133 -6.98 -6.55 -4.37
C ASN A 133 -7.86 -5.45 -3.79
N ILE A 134 -7.62 -4.23 -4.21
CA ILE A 134 -8.48 -3.09 -3.84
C ILE A 134 -9.47 -2.88 -4.98
N PRO A 135 -10.79 -3.03 -4.73
CA PRO A 135 -11.79 -2.80 -5.77
C PRO A 135 -11.63 -1.42 -6.41
N SER A 136 -11.80 -1.34 -7.73
CA SER A 136 -11.55 -0.11 -8.47
C SER A 136 -12.43 1.06 -8.02
N GLU A 137 -13.66 0.79 -7.61
CA GLU A 137 -14.55 1.82 -7.06
C GLU A 137 -14.00 2.40 -5.75
N ASN A 138 -13.33 1.58 -4.92
CA ASN A 138 -12.71 2.02 -3.69
C ASN A 138 -11.46 2.86 -3.97
N SER A 139 -10.57 2.42 -4.85
CA SER A 139 -9.35 3.17 -5.16
C SER A 139 -9.66 4.50 -5.84
N LYS A 140 -10.68 4.55 -6.69
CA LYS A 140 -11.14 5.79 -7.31
C LYS A 140 -11.74 6.76 -6.31
N ALA A 141 -12.50 6.25 -5.34
CA ALA A 141 -13.04 7.06 -4.26
C ALA A 141 -11.92 7.65 -3.38
N LEU A 142 -10.90 6.85 -3.07
CA LEU A 142 -9.73 7.33 -2.35
C LEU A 142 -9.02 8.47 -3.09
N ALA A 143 -8.91 8.37 -4.41
CA ALA A 143 -8.27 9.41 -5.23
C ALA A 143 -8.93 10.78 -5.04
N GLN A 144 -10.23 10.82 -4.78
CA GLN A 144 -10.97 12.06 -4.59
C GLN A 144 -10.60 12.78 -3.28
N LEU A 145 -9.99 12.09 -2.33
CA LEU A 145 -9.52 12.71 -1.08
C LEU A 145 -8.19 13.45 -1.26
N ALA A 146 -7.48 13.23 -2.37
CA ALA A 146 -6.14 13.75 -2.56
C ALA A 146 -6.12 15.28 -2.57
N GLN A 147 -5.34 15.86 -1.65
CA GLN A 147 -5.08 17.30 -1.55
C GLN A 147 -3.64 17.49 -1.09
N ARG A 148 -3.07 18.64 -1.40
CA ARG A 148 -1.66 18.95 -1.07
C ARG A 148 -1.39 18.87 0.44
N ASN A 149 -2.39 19.25 1.24
CA ASN A 149 -2.35 19.12 2.70
C ASN A 149 -3.62 18.43 3.14
N MET A 150 -3.48 17.27 3.77
CA MET A 150 -4.61 16.43 4.16
C MET A 150 -4.66 16.25 5.67
N GLN A 151 -5.87 16.30 6.23
CA GLN A 151 -6.17 15.92 7.61
C GLN A 151 -7.07 14.70 7.53
N LEU A 152 -6.52 13.52 7.84
CA LEU A 152 -7.20 12.26 7.63
C LEU A 152 -7.32 11.45 8.91
N GLN A 153 -8.34 10.64 8.98
CA GLN A 153 -8.51 9.61 9.99
C GLN A 153 -8.66 8.27 9.28
N ALA A 154 -7.84 7.29 9.66
CA ALA A 154 -7.93 5.94 9.16
C ALA A 154 -8.41 5.03 10.30
N THR A 155 -9.49 4.29 10.06
CA THR A 155 -10.03 3.33 11.02
C THR A 155 -10.04 1.95 10.37
N ILE A 156 -9.50 0.96 11.06
CA ILE A 156 -9.45 -0.42 10.57
C ILE A 156 -10.17 -1.30 11.58
N GLN A 157 -11.14 -2.07 11.08
CA GLN A 157 -11.91 -3.00 11.90
C GLN A 157 -12.42 -4.15 11.05
N ASP A 158 -12.21 -5.38 11.49
CA ASP A 158 -12.65 -6.61 10.82
C ASP A 158 -12.19 -6.67 9.36
N GLY A 159 -10.97 -6.18 9.09
CA GLY A 159 -10.37 -6.15 7.76
C GLY A 159 -10.81 -5.00 6.87
N ASP A 160 -11.83 -4.25 7.24
CA ASP A 160 -12.29 -3.08 6.50
C ASP A 160 -11.51 -1.84 6.91
N ILE A 161 -11.30 -0.94 5.97
CA ILE A 161 -10.52 0.27 6.17
C ILE A 161 -11.38 1.49 5.79
N TRP A 162 -11.56 2.42 6.73
CA TRP A 162 -12.22 3.69 6.46
C TRP A 162 -11.18 4.80 6.47
N ILE A 163 -11.13 5.58 5.41
CA ILE A 163 -10.30 6.78 5.36
C ILE A 163 -11.20 7.98 5.16
N ALA A 164 -11.12 8.92 6.07
CA ALA A 164 -12.02 10.08 6.09
C ALA A 164 -11.25 11.38 6.23
N ASP A 165 -11.72 12.41 5.53
CA ASP A 165 -11.41 13.81 5.83
C ASP A 165 -12.62 14.42 6.58
N ASN A 166 -12.69 15.75 6.67
CA ASN A 166 -13.77 16.42 7.38
C ASN A 166 -15.12 16.34 6.66
N GLU A 167 -15.13 16.00 5.38
CA GLU A 167 -16.36 16.05 4.56
C GLU A 167 -16.77 14.67 4.04
N THR A 168 -15.79 13.79 3.79
CA THR A 168 -16.02 12.53 3.08
C THR A 168 -15.36 11.37 3.81
N SER A 169 -16.04 10.24 3.89
CA SER A 169 -15.50 8.98 4.39
C SER A 169 -15.54 7.95 3.26
N VAL A 170 -14.42 7.28 3.03
CA VAL A 170 -14.29 6.23 2.04
C VAL A 170 -14.06 4.91 2.73
N GLU A 171 -14.95 3.95 2.46
CA GLU A 171 -14.81 2.57 2.93
C GLU A 171 -14.10 1.74 1.89
N VAL A 172 -13.04 1.04 2.30
CA VAL A 172 -12.28 0.14 1.46
C VAL A 172 -12.33 -1.26 2.05
N THR A 173 -12.83 -2.21 1.26
CA THR A 173 -12.88 -3.62 1.65
C THR A 173 -11.90 -4.39 0.75
N PRO A 174 -10.65 -4.62 1.21
CA PRO A 174 -9.70 -5.39 0.43
C PRO A 174 -10.17 -6.83 0.22
N GLU A 175 -9.97 -7.33 -0.99
CA GLU A 175 -10.20 -8.73 -1.30
C GLU A 175 -8.90 -9.49 -1.12
N THR A 176 -8.89 -10.54 -0.30
CA THR A 176 -7.70 -11.36 -0.09
C THR A 176 -7.63 -12.43 -1.17
N TRP A 177 -6.65 -12.31 -2.07
CA TRP A 177 -6.41 -13.30 -3.13
C TRP A 177 -5.40 -14.37 -2.70
N GLN A 178 -4.45 -14.00 -1.85
CA GLN A 178 -3.54 -14.95 -1.20
C GLN A 178 -3.16 -14.40 0.18
N LEU A 179 -3.14 -15.27 1.17
CA LEU A 179 -2.74 -14.92 2.53
C LEU A 179 -1.49 -15.71 2.90
N GLN A 180 -0.54 -15.05 3.54
CA GLN A 180 0.65 -15.72 4.06
C GLN A 180 0.28 -16.82 5.05
N GLN A 181 1.06 -17.87 5.10
CA GLN A 181 0.85 -19.01 5.97
C GLN A 181 1.78 -18.98 7.20
#